data_1b1bd84765576704d5f15c903ea570a1
#
_entry.id   1b1bd84765576704d5f15c903ea570a1
#
_cell.length_a   1.000
_cell.length_b   1.000
_cell.length_c   1.000
_cell.angle_alpha   90.00
_cell.angle_beta   90.00
_cell.angle_gamma   90.00
#
_symmetry.space_group_name_H-M   'P 1'
#
loop_
_entity.id
_entity.type
_entity.pdbx_description
1 polymer ?
#
loop_
_entity_poly.entity_id
_entity_poly.type
_entity_poly.pdbx_seq_one_letter_code
_entity_poly.pdbx_strand_id
1 'polypeptide(L)'
;MILVDTNIIAPLYVRSARSDAVTELFARDAVWRTEPLALIELSNVLITYERARYITAATARDCLNRAAAFLQPQLFRVSHQAALDAALRYGTTACDARFLALAQQLGRRLVTEDAKLRAAAPRLTQSLTEALATA
;
A
#
# COMPACT_ATOMS: atom_id res chain seq x y z
N MET A 1 -2.19 2.59 -14.24
CA MET A 1 -2.43 1.65 -13.12
C MET A 1 -1.18 1.57 -12.27
N ILE A 2 -1.31 1.86 -10.99
CA ILE A 2 -0.21 1.87 -10.02
C ILE A 2 -0.53 0.85 -8.94
N LEU A 3 0.43 0.00 -8.61
CA LEU A 3 0.31 -0.95 -7.52
C LEU A 3 0.91 -0.33 -6.25
N VAL A 4 0.12 -0.22 -5.19
CA VAL A 4 0.49 0.52 -3.98
C VAL A 4 0.44 -0.34 -2.73
N ASP A 5 1.40 -0.09 -1.84
CA ASP A 5 1.41 -0.62 -0.48
C ASP A 5 0.56 0.27 0.44
N THR A 6 0.24 -0.22 1.61
CA THR A 6 -0.52 0.51 2.63
C THR A 6 0.12 1.86 3.00
N ASN A 7 1.45 1.92 3.04
CA ASN A 7 2.17 3.16 3.38
C ASN A 7 2.09 4.25 2.30
N ILE A 8 1.58 3.92 1.11
CA ILE A 8 1.26 4.88 0.06
C ILE A 8 -0.21 5.32 0.15
N ILE A 9 -1.09 4.41 0.58
CA ILE A 9 -2.52 4.69 0.73
C ILE A 9 -2.78 5.62 1.93
N ALA A 10 -2.20 5.31 3.08
CA ALA A 10 -2.46 6.04 4.32
C ALA A 10 -2.24 7.56 4.21
N PRO A 11 -1.15 8.06 3.59
CA PRO A 11 -0.94 9.50 3.46
C PRO A 11 -1.94 10.23 2.57
N LEU A 12 -2.69 9.50 1.75
CA LEU A 12 -3.76 10.08 0.93
C LEU A 12 -4.96 10.51 1.80
N TYR A 13 -5.16 9.82 2.92
CA TYR A 13 -6.33 10.01 3.81
C TYR A 13 -5.98 10.70 5.13
N VAL A 14 -4.76 10.52 5.63
CA VAL A 14 -4.29 11.14 6.88
C VAL A 14 -3.04 11.96 6.57
N ARG A 15 -3.07 13.22 6.94
CA ARG A 15 -1.97 14.15 6.65
C ARG A 15 -0.67 13.70 7.32
N SER A 16 0.38 13.61 6.51
CA SER A 16 1.75 13.27 6.94
C SER A 16 2.75 13.95 6.01
N ALA A 17 4.05 13.77 6.29
CA ALA A 17 5.10 14.31 5.44
C ALA A 17 5.05 13.80 3.99
N ARG A 18 4.43 12.65 3.74
CA ARG A 18 4.32 12.05 2.41
C ARG A 18 3.07 12.46 1.65
N SER A 19 2.14 13.16 2.27
CA SER A 19 0.82 13.44 1.68
C SER A 19 0.89 14.22 0.38
N ASP A 20 1.78 15.21 0.26
CA ASP A 20 1.90 15.99 -0.96
C ASP A 20 2.40 15.12 -2.14
N ALA A 21 3.42 14.30 -1.91
CA ALA A 21 3.96 13.41 -2.94
C ALA A 21 2.95 12.33 -3.35
N VAL A 22 2.25 11.76 -2.39
CA VAL A 22 1.21 10.76 -2.63
C VAL A 22 0.03 11.35 -3.42
N THR A 23 -0.37 12.57 -3.07
CA THR A 23 -1.43 13.30 -3.78
C THR A 23 -1.01 13.59 -5.24
N GLU A 24 0.24 13.95 -5.45
CA GLU A 24 0.78 14.14 -6.80
C GLU A 24 0.76 12.84 -7.60
N LEU A 25 1.15 11.72 -7.01
CA LEU A 25 1.09 10.42 -7.67
C LEU A 25 -0.36 10.07 -8.06
N PHE A 26 -1.30 10.29 -7.15
CA PHE A 26 -2.72 10.07 -7.41
C PHE A 26 -3.24 10.96 -8.54
N ALA A 27 -2.81 12.21 -8.60
CA ALA A 27 -3.21 13.14 -9.65
C ALA A 27 -2.72 12.70 -11.05
N ARG A 28 -1.58 12.04 -11.11
CA ARG A 28 -1.02 11.53 -12.38
C ARG A 28 -1.70 10.25 -12.85
N ASP A 29 -2.05 9.37 -11.92
CA ASP A 29 -2.75 8.12 -12.21
C ASP A 29 -3.56 7.71 -10.98
N ALA A 30 -4.87 7.81 -11.08
CA ALA A 30 -5.79 7.49 -9.98
C ALA A 30 -6.23 6.02 -9.97
N VAL A 31 -5.75 5.20 -10.90
CA VAL A 31 -6.06 3.77 -10.91
C VAL A 31 -5.03 3.05 -10.03
N TRP A 32 -5.35 2.97 -8.75
CA TRP A 32 -4.52 2.31 -7.75
C TRP A 32 -5.02 0.92 -7.45
N ARG A 33 -4.15 -0.06 -7.60
CA ARG A 33 -4.45 -1.45 -7.26
C ARG A 33 -3.67 -1.87 -6.04
N THR A 34 -4.27 -2.74 -5.25
CA THR A 34 -3.63 -3.30 -4.06
C THR A 34 -4.27 -4.63 -3.67
N GLU A 35 -3.69 -5.27 -2.67
CA GLU A 35 -4.19 -6.52 -2.10
C GLU A 35 -5.13 -6.20 -0.93
N PRO A 36 -6.18 -7.01 -0.67
CA PRO A 36 -7.13 -6.74 0.43
C PRO A 36 -6.50 -6.55 1.81
N LEU A 37 -5.33 -7.12 2.07
CA LEU A 37 -4.60 -6.91 3.31
C LEU A 37 -4.34 -5.42 3.59
N ALA A 38 -4.23 -4.59 2.55
CA ALA A 38 -3.99 -3.15 2.71
C ALA A 38 -5.07 -2.47 3.55
N LEU A 39 -6.34 -2.88 3.45
CA LEU A 39 -7.41 -2.31 4.26
C LEU A 39 -7.32 -2.74 5.73
N ILE A 40 -6.84 -3.95 5.99
CA ILE A 40 -6.59 -4.41 7.36
C ILE A 40 -5.42 -3.62 7.97
N GLU A 41 -4.35 -3.46 7.23
CA GLU A 41 -3.20 -2.68 7.69
C GLU A 41 -3.54 -1.20 7.85
N LEU A 42 -4.33 -0.63 6.95
CA LEU A 42 -4.82 0.74 7.08
C LEU A 42 -5.63 0.92 8.36
N SER A 43 -6.48 -0.05 8.71
CA SER A 43 -7.23 -0.03 9.97
C SER A 43 -6.28 0.06 11.16
N ASN A 44 -5.18 -0.68 11.16
CA ASN A 44 -4.17 -0.61 12.22
C ASN A 44 -3.46 0.76 12.26
N VAL A 45 -3.16 1.33 11.12
CA VAL A 45 -2.58 2.69 11.04
C VAL A 45 -3.53 3.71 11.64
N LEU A 46 -4.81 3.65 11.28
CA LEU A 46 -5.83 4.57 11.78
C LEU A 46 -6.03 4.44 13.29
N ILE A 47 -6.04 3.23 13.83
CA ILE A 47 -6.12 2.98 15.27
C ILE A 47 -4.89 3.56 15.99
N THR A 48 -3.72 3.41 15.43
CA THR A 48 -2.48 3.98 15.99
C THR A 48 -2.56 5.50 16.07
N TYR A 49 -3.03 6.14 15.01
CA TYR A 49 -3.21 7.60 14.99
C TYR A 49 -4.28 8.07 15.98
N GLU A 50 -5.38 7.34 16.12
CA GLU A 50 -6.43 7.67 17.07
C GLU A 50 -5.92 7.55 18.52
N ARG A 51 -5.22 6.48 18.85
CA ARG A 51 -4.64 6.27 20.19
C ARG A 51 -3.59 7.32 20.54
N ALA A 52 -2.86 7.82 19.54
CA ALA A 52 -1.94 8.95 19.70
C ALA A 52 -2.65 10.30 19.74
N ARG A 53 -3.98 10.34 19.64
CA ARG A 53 -4.81 11.55 19.58
C ARG A 53 -4.48 12.47 18.41
N TYR A 54 -3.94 11.91 17.34
CA TYR A 54 -3.68 12.64 16.12
C TYR A 54 -4.96 12.81 15.27
N ILE A 55 -5.85 11.84 15.32
CA ILE A 55 -7.17 11.91 14.70
C ILE A 55 -8.23 11.42 15.69
N THR A 56 -9.49 11.79 15.44
CA THR A 56 -10.63 11.31 16.22
C THR A 56 -11.09 9.93 15.74
N ALA A 57 -11.87 9.24 16.55
CA ALA A 57 -12.50 7.97 16.14
C ALA A 57 -13.43 8.16 14.92
N ALA A 58 -14.16 9.28 14.89
CA ALA A 58 -15.03 9.62 13.74
C ALA A 58 -14.21 9.81 12.46
N THR A 59 -13.08 10.51 12.54
CA THR A 59 -12.16 10.69 11.40
C THR A 59 -11.58 9.36 10.96
N ALA A 60 -11.19 8.47 11.89
CA ALA A 60 -10.67 7.16 11.54
C ALA A 60 -11.70 6.33 10.75
N ARG A 61 -12.96 6.32 11.20
CA ARG A 61 -14.04 5.62 10.49
C ARG A 61 -14.28 6.21 9.10
N ASP A 62 -14.32 7.52 9.00
CA ASP A 62 -14.51 8.20 7.70
C ASP A 62 -13.37 7.87 6.73
N CYS A 63 -12.12 7.95 7.17
CA CYS A 63 -10.96 7.59 6.34
C CYS A 63 -11.04 6.16 5.83
N LEU A 64 -11.36 5.20 6.71
CA LEU A 64 -11.48 3.80 6.33
C LEU A 64 -12.60 3.59 5.31
N ASN A 65 -13.76 4.18 5.55
CA ASN A 65 -14.91 4.04 4.64
C ASN A 65 -14.61 4.62 3.26
N ARG A 66 -13.97 5.77 3.21
CA ARG A 66 -13.59 6.42 1.94
C ARG A 66 -12.52 5.60 1.20
N ALA A 67 -11.51 5.12 1.90
CA ALA A 67 -10.48 4.28 1.31
C ALA A 67 -11.06 2.96 0.80
N ALA A 68 -11.92 2.31 1.57
CA ALA A 68 -12.58 1.07 1.18
C ALA A 68 -13.46 1.27 -0.06
N ALA A 69 -14.24 2.34 -0.11
CA ALA A 69 -15.08 2.64 -1.26
C ALA A 69 -14.26 2.88 -2.53
N PHE A 70 -13.14 3.58 -2.42
CA PHE A 70 -12.24 3.83 -3.54
C PHE A 70 -11.52 2.56 -4.00
N LEU A 71 -10.99 1.76 -3.07
CA LEU A 71 -10.15 0.61 -3.40
C LEU A 71 -10.93 -0.65 -3.73
N GLN A 72 -12.17 -0.80 -3.24
CA GLN A 72 -12.93 -2.03 -3.39
C GLN A 72 -12.95 -2.60 -4.81
N PRO A 73 -13.24 -1.80 -5.86
CA PRO A 73 -13.22 -2.30 -7.23
C PRO A 73 -11.83 -2.66 -7.76
N GLN A 74 -10.79 -2.27 -7.05
CA GLN A 74 -9.40 -2.36 -7.50
C GLN A 74 -8.56 -3.32 -6.64
N LEU A 75 -9.22 -4.07 -5.75
CA LEU A 75 -8.55 -5.07 -4.93
C LEU A 75 -8.28 -6.34 -5.72
N PHE A 76 -7.08 -6.88 -5.58
CA PHE A 76 -6.67 -8.15 -6.15
C PHE A 76 -6.15 -9.06 -5.06
N ARG A 77 -6.87 -10.13 -4.79
CA ARG A 77 -6.48 -11.11 -3.78
C ARG A 77 -5.51 -12.12 -4.37
N VAL A 78 -4.34 -12.29 -3.71
CA VAL A 78 -3.42 -13.38 -4.05
C VAL A 78 -3.75 -14.62 -3.22
N SER A 79 -3.42 -15.80 -3.75
CA SER A 79 -3.59 -17.04 -3.00
C SER A 79 -2.62 -17.11 -1.81
N HIS A 80 -2.99 -17.86 -0.79
CA HIS A 80 -2.11 -18.07 0.37
C HIS A 80 -0.80 -18.73 -0.07
N GLN A 81 -0.86 -19.67 -1.01
CA GLN A 81 0.33 -20.34 -1.51
C GLN A 81 1.25 -19.38 -2.27
N ALA A 82 0.73 -18.51 -3.12
CA ALA A 82 1.53 -17.51 -3.83
C ALA A 82 2.24 -16.57 -2.84
N ALA A 83 1.55 -16.15 -1.78
CA ALA A 83 2.14 -15.33 -0.72
C ALA A 83 3.24 -16.09 0.03
N LEU A 84 3.01 -17.34 0.38
CA LEU A 84 4.01 -18.18 1.05
C LEU A 84 5.24 -18.38 0.16
N ASP A 85 5.05 -18.70 -1.10
CA ASP A 85 6.16 -18.89 -2.05
C ASP A 85 7.00 -17.61 -2.21
N ALA A 86 6.34 -16.46 -2.31
CA ALA A 86 7.03 -15.17 -2.37
C ALA A 86 7.80 -14.87 -1.07
N ALA A 87 7.22 -15.18 0.09
CA ALA A 87 7.89 -15.02 1.37
C ALA A 87 9.15 -15.87 1.47
N LEU A 88 9.09 -17.12 1.02
CA LEU A 88 10.23 -18.03 0.98
C LEU A 88 11.32 -17.53 0.03
N ARG A 89 10.92 -17.03 -1.13
CA ARG A 89 11.85 -16.56 -2.15
C ARG A 89 12.57 -15.28 -1.76
N TYR A 90 11.85 -14.32 -1.18
CA TYR A 90 12.39 -12.99 -0.88
C TYR A 90 12.78 -12.78 0.58
N GLY A 91 12.53 -13.76 1.44
CA GLY A 91 12.92 -13.67 2.85
C GLY A 91 12.11 -12.65 3.64
N THR A 92 10.83 -12.48 3.31
CA THR A 92 9.91 -11.55 3.97
C THR A 92 8.88 -12.30 4.81
N THR A 93 8.05 -11.54 5.55
CA THR A 93 6.85 -12.12 6.15
C THR A 93 5.84 -12.49 5.06
N ALA A 94 4.94 -13.41 5.37
CA ALA A 94 3.87 -13.77 4.45
C ALA A 94 2.90 -12.61 4.19
N CYS A 95 2.74 -11.70 5.15
CA CYS A 95 1.93 -10.49 4.98
C CYS A 95 2.54 -9.55 3.93
N ASP A 96 3.82 -9.21 4.08
CA ASP A 96 4.53 -8.37 3.10
C ASP A 96 4.60 -9.05 1.73
N ALA A 97 4.78 -10.37 1.73
CA ALA A 97 4.86 -11.15 0.51
C ALA A 97 3.56 -11.17 -0.31
N ARG A 98 2.41 -10.86 0.29
CA ARG A 98 1.16 -10.73 -0.47
C ARG A 98 1.26 -9.62 -1.51
N PHE A 99 1.86 -8.50 -1.15
CA PHE A 99 2.08 -7.39 -2.09
C PHE A 99 3.11 -7.73 -3.16
N LEU A 100 4.16 -8.47 -2.80
CA LEU A 100 5.16 -8.94 -3.77
C LEU A 100 4.57 -9.95 -4.75
N ALA A 101 3.76 -10.88 -4.26
CA ALA A 101 3.05 -11.84 -5.12
C ALA A 101 2.11 -11.13 -6.09
N LEU A 102 1.42 -10.09 -5.63
CA LEU A 102 0.56 -9.28 -6.49
C LEU A 102 1.38 -8.54 -7.56
N ALA A 103 2.54 -8.01 -7.20
CA ALA A 103 3.44 -7.36 -8.14
C ALA A 103 3.88 -8.33 -9.24
N GLN A 104 4.25 -9.55 -8.89
CA GLN A 104 4.59 -10.60 -9.86
C GLN A 104 3.41 -10.93 -10.77
N GLN A 105 2.24 -11.11 -10.19
CA GLN A 105 1.04 -11.51 -10.92
C GLN A 105 0.58 -10.45 -11.91
N LEU A 106 0.67 -9.18 -11.55
CA LEU A 106 0.27 -8.06 -12.40
C LEU A 106 1.39 -7.55 -13.33
N GLY A 107 2.61 -8.01 -13.14
CA GLY A 107 3.75 -7.52 -13.90
C GLY A 107 4.03 -6.04 -13.67
N ARG A 108 3.82 -5.55 -12.46
CA ARG A 108 4.01 -4.14 -12.06
C ARG A 108 4.86 -4.07 -10.80
N ARG A 109 5.64 -3.01 -10.67
CA ARG A 109 6.40 -2.77 -9.45
C ARG A 109 5.51 -2.16 -8.38
N LEU A 110 5.60 -2.70 -7.18
CA LEU A 110 4.91 -2.18 -6.00
C LEU A 110 5.55 -0.87 -5.56
N VAL A 111 4.76 0.19 -5.48
CA VAL A 111 5.20 1.45 -4.86
C VAL A 111 5.12 1.29 -3.35
N THR A 112 6.24 1.37 -2.66
CA THR A 112 6.33 1.21 -1.20
C THR A 112 7.44 2.06 -0.62
N GLU A 113 7.19 2.60 0.56
CA GLU A 113 8.19 3.31 1.35
C GLU A 113 8.88 2.43 2.39
N ASP A 114 8.57 1.13 2.39
CA ASP A 114 9.27 0.16 3.22
C ASP A 114 10.64 -0.16 2.61
N ALA A 115 11.69 0.45 3.16
CA ALA A 115 13.07 0.27 2.69
C ALA A 115 13.54 -1.18 2.79
N LYS A 116 13.08 -1.92 3.80
CA LYS A 116 13.40 -3.33 4.00
C LYS A 116 12.81 -4.19 2.88
N LEU A 117 11.57 -3.90 2.53
CA LEU A 117 10.87 -4.60 1.46
C LEU A 117 11.52 -4.30 0.10
N ARG A 118 11.88 -3.05 -0.15
CA ARG A 118 12.61 -2.68 -1.37
C ARG A 118 13.97 -3.36 -1.47
N ALA A 119 14.68 -3.49 -0.35
CA ALA A 119 15.98 -4.19 -0.33
C ALA A 119 15.80 -5.70 -0.59
N ALA A 120 14.73 -6.30 -0.09
CA ALA A 120 14.44 -7.73 -0.27
C ALA A 120 14.04 -8.07 -1.71
N ALA A 121 13.31 -7.19 -2.38
CA ALA A 121 12.76 -7.43 -3.72
C ALA A 121 12.89 -6.19 -4.61
N PRO A 122 14.13 -5.77 -4.96
CA PRO A 122 14.34 -4.52 -5.68
C PRO A 122 13.72 -4.51 -7.08
N ARG A 123 13.56 -5.66 -7.72
CA ARG A 123 12.95 -5.76 -9.05
C ARG A 123 11.42 -5.68 -9.03
N LEU A 124 10.81 -5.97 -7.88
CA LEU A 124 9.35 -5.96 -7.71
C LEU A 124 8.84 -4.70 -7.04
N THR A 125 9.72 -3.82 -6.61
CA THR A 125 9.36 -2.63 -5.83
C THR A 125 9.99 -1.38 -6.38
N GLN A 126 9.44 -0.24 -6.01
CA GLN A 126 10.02 1.07 -6.23
C GLN A 126 9.59 2.01 -5.12
N SER A 127 10.38 3.04 -4.87
CA SER A 127 10.02 4.09 -3.92
C SER A 127 8.99 5.05 -4.52
N LEU A 128 8.37 5.85 -3.66
CA LEU A 128 7.49 6.93 -4.09
C LEU A 128 8.23 7.94 -5.00
N THR A 129 9.46 8.29 -4.65
CA THR A 129 10.29 9.17 -5.46
C THR A 129 10.55 8.60 -6.85
N GLU A 130 10.89 7.31 -6.94
CA GLU A 130 11.08 6.63 -8.22
C GLU A 130 9.79 6.58 -9.04
N ALA A 131 8.66 6.29 -8.41
CA ALA A 131 7.36 6.26 -9.07
C ALA A 131 6.99 7.63 -9.67
N LEU A 132 7.25 8.71 -8.94
CA LEU A 132 7.02 10.07 -9.42
C LEU A 132 7.94 10.45 -10.57
N ALA A 133 9.18 9.95 -10.58
CA ALA A 133 10.13 10.24 -11.64
C ALA A 133 9.76 9.60 -12.98
N THR A 134 9.03 8.48 -12.95
CA THR A 134 8.65 7.72 -14.15
C THR A 134 7.19 7.93 -14.58
N ALA A 135 6.41 8.58 -13.74
CA ALA A 135 4.99 8.77 -14.01
C ALA A 135 4.67 9.86 -15.04
#